data_b1bde60bf77dc453becd38f7efd6bdb9
#
_entry.id   b1bde60bf77dc453becd38f7efd6bdb9
#
_cell.length_a   1.000
_cell.length_b   1.000
_cell.length_c   1.000
_cell.angle_alpha   90.00
_cell.angle_beta   90.00
_cell.angle_gamma   90.00
#
_symmetry.space_group_name_H-M   'P 1'
#
loop_
_entity.id
_entity.type
_entity.pdbx_description
1 polymer ?
#
loop_
_entity_poly.entity_id
_entity_poly.type
_entity_poly.pdbx_seq_one_letter_code
_entity_poly.pdbx_strand_id
1 'polypeptide(L)'
;MIEIQQIIENAWDNRALLKDKKTTTAIREVINLLDIGKLRVAEPTSNGWQVNEWVKKAVVLYFPIQTMETIEVGPFEFHDKIPLKTGYKEKGIRVVPHAVARHGAYISKGTILMPSYVNIGAYVDEGTMVDTWATVGSCAQIGKGVHLSGGVGIGGVLEPLQAAPVIIEDNVFIGSRCIAVEGVRVETEAVLGANVVLTMSTKIIDVTGDEPIEMKGRVPARSVVIPGSYTKKFAAGEYQVPCALIIGKRKESTDKKTSLNNALRENDVAV
;
A
#
# COMPACT_ATOMS: atom_id res chain seq x y z
N MET A 1 -23.07 -11.82 -1.46
CA MET A 1 -21.84 -11.46 -2.20
C MET A 1 -21.90 -11.82 -3.68
N ILE A 2 -22.26 -13.05 -4.05
CA ILE A 2 -22.32 -13.50 -5.48
C ILE A 2 -23.21 -12.60 -6.33
N GLU A 3 -24.41 -12.23 -5.84
CA GLU A 3 -25.31 -11.35 -6.57
C GLU A 3 -24.72 -9.94 -6.77
N ILE A 4 -24.09 -9.38 -5.75
CA ILE A 4 -23.44 -8.06 -5.84
C ILE A 4 -22.29 -8.10 -6.86
N GLN A 5 -21.45 -9.13 -6.80
CA GLN A 5 -20.38 -9.33 -7.77
C GLN A 5 -20.90 -9.36 -9.20
N GLN A 6 -21.97 -10.13 -9.47
CA GLN A 6 -22.55 -10.20 -10.81
C GLN A 6 -23.08 -8.83 -11.30
N ILE A 7 -23.66 -8.02 -10.40
CA ILE A 7 -24.11 -6.66 -10.74
C ILE A 7 -22.90 -5.79 -11.13
N ILE A 8 -21.80 -5.87 -10.37
CA ILE A 8 -20.57 -5.12 -10.65
C ILE A 8 -19.96 -5.53 -12.00
N GLU A 9 -19.86 -6.85 -12.28
CA GLU A 9 -19.34 -7.36 -13.54
C GLU A 9 -20.20 -6.89 -14.73
N ASN A 10 -21.52 -7.00 -14.62
CA ASN A 10 -22.42 -6.52 -15.65
C ASN A 10 -22.29 -5.01 -15.91
N ALA A 11 -22.14 -4.22 -14.84
CA ALA A 11 -21.96 -2.77 -14.96
C ALA A 11 -20.58 -2.40 -15.50
N TRP A 12 -19.58 -3.25 -15.26
CA TRP A 12 -18.25 -3.11 -15.86
C TRP A 12 -18.30 -3.24 -17.38
N ASP A 13 -19.01 -4.27 -17.87
CA ASP A 13 -19.15 -4.54 -19.29
C ASP A 13 -20.14 -3.59 -20.00
N ASN A 14 -21.15 -3.10 -19.27
CA ASN A 14 -22.16 -2.17 -19.78
C ASN A 14 -22.33 -0.96 -18.85
N ARG A 15 -21.61 0.12 -19.12
CA ARG A 15 -21.62 1.38 -18.34
C ARG A 15 -22.98 2.10 -18.34
N ALA A 16 -23.91 1.77 -19.27
CA ALA A 16 -25.26 2.35 -19.25
C ALA A 16 -26.04 1.96 -17.98
N LEU A 17 -25.73 0.80 -17.38
CA LEU A 17 -26.29 0.33 -16.11
C LEU A 17 -25.95 1.21 -14.91
N LEU A 18 -24.97 2.11 -15.01
CA LEU A 18 -24.67 3.09 -13.94
C LEU A 18 -25.79 4.09 -13.69
N LYS A 19 -26.81 4.15 -14.57
CA LYS A 19 -28.03 4.93 -14.35
C LYS A 19 -29.06 4.21 -13.48
N ASP A 20 -28.91 2.90 -13.30
CA ASP A 20 -29.86 2.09 -12.54
C ASP A 20 -29.61 2.22 -11.04
N LYS A 21 -30.69 2.42 -10.29
CA LYS A 21 -30.61 2.51 -8.83
C LYS A 21 -30.07 1.23 -8.18
N LYS A 22 -30.42 0.05 -8.70
CA LYS A 22 -29.93 -1.24 -8.20
C LYS A 22 -28.39 -1.32 -8.33
N THR A 23 -27.86 -0.94 -9.48
CA THR A 23 -26.43 -0.93 -9.79
C THR A 23 -25.66 0.05 -8.90
N THR A 24 -26.13 1.30 -8.81
CA THR A 24 -25.46 2.31 -7.97
C THR A 24 -25.52 1.97 -6.49
N THR A 25 -26.58 1.33 -6.02
CA THR A 25 -26.69 0.83 -4.65
C THR A 25 -25.66 -0.28 -4.38
N ALA A 26 -25.55 -1.26 -5.29
CA ALA A 26 -24.58 -2.34 -5.17
C ALA A 26 -23.13 -1.82 -5.15
N ILE A 27 -22.78 -0.85 -6.00
CA ILE A 27 -21.47 -0.22 -6.00
C ILE A 27 -21.19 0.45 -4.65
N ARG A 28 -22.13 1.27 -4.13
CA ARG A 28 -21.96 1.92 -2.82
C ARG A 28 -21.83 0.91 -1.68
N GLU A 29 -22.55 -0.20 -1.74
CA GLU A 29 -22.43 -1.27 -0.74
C GLU A 29 -21.05 -1.90 -0.74
N VAL A 30 -20.44 -2.16 -1.92
CA VAL A 30 -19.04 -2.64 -1.99
C VAL A 30 -18.08 -1.65 -1.36
N ILE A 31 -18.23 -0.34 -1.64
CA ILE A 31 -17.36 0.68 -1.04
C ILE A 31 -17.55 0.74 0.49
N ASN A 32 -18.77 0.62 0.98
CA ASN A 32 -19.02 0.57 2.43
C ASN A 32 -18.41 -0.69 3.07
N LEU A 33 -18.47 -1.85 2.42
CA LEU A 33 -17.84 -3.08 2.89
C LEU A 33 -16.32 -2.95 2.93
N LEU A 34 -15.71 -2.27 1.95
CA LEU A 34 -14.31 -1.90 1.97
C LEU A 34 -14.00 -0.96 3.15
N ASP A 35 -14.80 0.10 3.34
CA ASP A 35 -14.59 1.09 4.40
C ASP A 35 -14.57 0.50 5.81
N ILE A 36 -15.37 -0.56 6.04
CA ILE A 36 -15.45 -1.25 7.32
C ILE A 36 -14.59 -2.53 7.40
N GLY A 37 -13.81 -2.83 6.38
CA GLY A 37 -12.87 -3.96 6.34
C GLY A 37 -13.52 -5.35 6.21
N LYS A 38 -14.82 -5.42 5.86
CA LYS A 38 -15.51 -6.69 5.58
C LYS A 38 -15.24 -7.26 4.20
N LEU A 39 -14.63 -6.45 3.33
CA LEU A 39 -14.19 -6.84 2.00
C LEU A 39 -12.80 -6.25 1.76
N ARG A 40 -11.98 -6.95 1.00
CA ARG A 40 -10.63 -6.51 0.63
C ARG A 40 -10.41 -6.63 -0.87
N VAL A 41 -9.59 -5.74 -1.42
CA VAL A 41 -9.14 -5.82 -2.82
C VAL A 41 -8.18 -7.01 -3.04
N ALA A 42 -7.37 -7.31 -2.04
CA ALA A 42 -6.60 -8.55 -1.99
C ALA A 42 -6.55 -9.06 -0.55
N GLU A 43 -6.56 -10.37 -0.40
CA GLU A 43 -6.56 -11.03 0.91
C GLU A 43 -5.58 -12.19 0.97
N PRO A 44 -4.97 -12.44 2.14
CA PRO A 44 -4.06 -13.57 2.31
C PRO A 44 -4.84 -14.88 2.30
N THR A 45 -4.28 -15.90 1.65
CA THR A 45 -4.79 -17.26 1.62
C THR A 45 -3.68 -18.25 1.97
N SER A 46 -4.01 -19.54 2.14
CA SER A 46 -3.01 -20.59 2.35
C SER A 46 -1.97 -20.69 1.22
N ASN A 47 -2.34 -20.25 0.02
CA ASN A 47 -1.51 -20.33 -1.20
C ASN A 47 -0.89 -18.99 -1.61
N GLY A 48 -0.90 -17.99 -0.73
CA GLY A 48 -0.41 -16.64 -1.00
C GLY A 48 -1.52 -15.60 -0.97
N TRP A 49 -1.50 -14.65 -1.88
CA TRP A 49 -2.49 -13.57 -1.92
C TRP A 49 -3.45 -13.76 -3.10
N GLN A 50 -4.74 -13.62 -2.80
CA GLN A 50 -5.81 -13.64 -3.80
C GLN A 50 -6.25 -12.19 -4.08
N VAL A 51 -6.26 -11.80 -5.36
CA VAL A 51 -6.76 -10.50 -5.80
C VAL A 51 -8.24 -10.64 -6.20
N ASN A 52 -9.07 -9.76 -5.66
CA ASN A 52 -10.51 -9.67 -5.94
C ASN A 52 -10.74 -8.60 -7.02
N GLU A 53 -10.51 -8.93 -8.30
CA GLU A 53 -10.59 -7.95 -9.41
C GLU A 53 -11.94 -7.25 -9.49
N TRP A 54 -13.03 -7.97 -9.24
CA TRP A 54 -14.37 -7.39 -9.25
C TRP A 54 -14.55 -6.26 -8.23
N VAL A 55 -13.81 -6.31 -7.11
CA VAL A 55 -13.79 -5.25 -6.10
C VAL A 55 -13.08 -4.02 -6.65
N LYS A 56 -11.97 -4.18 -7.38
CA LYS A 56 -11.31 -3.06 -8.07
C LYS A 56 -12.24 -2.44 -9.11
N LYS A 57 -12.97 -3.27 -9.86
CA LYS A 57 -14.01 -2.78 -10.80
C LYS A 57 -15.02 -1.90 -10.07
N ALA A 58 -15.53 -2.33 -8.91
CA ALA A 58 -16.46 -1.53 -8.11
C ALA A 58 -15.84 -0.18 -7.67
N VAL A 59 -14.57 -0.15 -7.27
CA VAL A 59 -13.87 1.09 -6.94
C VAL A 59 -13.81 2.03 -8.14
N VAL A 60 -13.46 1.53 -9.33
CA VAL A 60 -13.45 2.35 -10.56
C VAL A 60 -14.85 2.86 -10.91
N LEU A 61 -15.87 1.99 -10.79
CA LEU A 61 -17.28 2.33 -11.07
C LEU A 61 -17.86 3.33 -10.07
N TYR A 62 -17.26 3.46 -8.89
CA TYR A 62 -17.73 4.41 -7.88
C TYR A 62 -17.52 5.87 -8.31
N PHE A 63 -16.41 6.18 -8.99
CA PHE A 63 -16.10 7.56 -9.39
C PHE A 63 -17.18 8.19 -10.32
N PRO A 64 -17.65 7.55 -11.38
CA PRO A 64 -18.65 8.14 -12.29
C PRO A 64 -20.05 8.29 -11.67
N ILE A 65 -20.38 7.57 -10.60
CA ILE A 65 -21.69 7.69 -9.93
C ILE A 65 -21.71 8.72 -8.79
N GLN A 66 -20.58 9.36 -8.51
CA GLN A 66 -20.46 10.42 -7.51
C GLN A 66 -20.38 11.78 -8.16
N THR A 67 -20.94 12.77 -7.48
CA THR A 67 -20.91 14.19 -7.86
C THR A 67 -19.78 14.92 -7.11
N MET A 68 -19.28 15.99 -7.72
CA MET A 68 -18.34 16.89 -7.07
C MET A 68 -19.05 17.67 -5.95
N GLU A 69 -18.43 17.73 -4.79
CA GLU A 69 -18.93 18.47 -3.64
C GLU A 69 -17.80 19.34 -3.07
N THR A 70 -18.16 20.56 -2.63
CA THR A 70 -17.24 21.45 -1.93
C THR A 70 -17.38 21.25 -0.43
N ILE A 71 -16.23 21.06 0.24
CA ILE A 71 -16.15 20.89 1.68
C ILE A 71 -15.29 22.04 2.23
N GLU A 72 -15.90 22.92 3.03
CA GLU A 72 -15.22 24.01 3.72
C GLU A 72 -14.87 23.58 5.15
N VAL A 73 -13.60 23.71 5.53
CA VAL A 73 -13.10 23.35 6.86
C VAL A 73 -12.20 24.46 7.38
N GLY A 74 -12.78 25.46 8.02
CA GLY A 74 -12.05 26.64 8.48
C GLY A 74 -11.36 27.35 7.30
N PRO A 75 -10.02 27.47 7.30
CA PRO A 75 -9.30 28.12 6.19
C PRO A 75 -9.05 27.18 4.97
N PHE A 76 -9.46 25.92 5.04
CA PHE A 76 -9.27 24.95 3.97
C PHE A 76 -10.55 24.72 3.16
N GLU A 77 -10.42 24.59 1.86
CA GLU A 77 -11.47 24.16 0.95
C GLU A 77 -11.03 22.94 0.18
N PHE A 78 -11.92 21.96 0.03
CA PHE A 78 -11.72 20.79 -0.81
C PHE A 78 -12.88 20.70 -1.82
N HIS A 79 -12.59 20.25 -3.02
CA HIS A 79 -13.60 20.03 -4.05
C HIS A 79 -13.37 18.66 -4.70
N ASP A 80 -14.08 17.65 -4.22
CA ASP A 80 -13.90 16.26 -4.66
C ASP A 80 -15.23 15.51 -4.65
N LYS A 81 -15.25 14.37 -5.32
CA LYS A 81 -16.42 13.48 -5.40
C LYS A 81 -16.37 12.32 -4.40
N ILE A 82 -15.22 12.02 -3.82
CA ILE A 82 -15.07 10.93 -2.86
C ILE A 82 -15.12 11.51 -1.45
N PRO A 83 -16.11 11.14 -0.63
CA PRO A 83 -16.20 11.61 0.75
C PRO A 83 -14.95 11.26 1.55
N LEU A 84 -14.66 12.06 2.56
CA LEU A 84 -13.60 11.73 3.51
C LEU A 84 -14.10 10.72 4.55
N LYS A 85 -13.17 9.89 5.02
CA LYS A 85 -13.41 8.98 6.14
C LYS A 85 -13.61 9.78 7.43
N THR A 86 -14.54 9.34 8.26
CA THR A 86 -14.92 9.97 9.52
C THR A 86 -15.08 8.93 10.64
N GLY A 87 -15.41 9.39 11.87
CA GLY A 87 -15.65 8.49 13.01
C GLY A 87 -14.37 7.84 13.54
N TYR A 88 -13.26 8.56 13.53
CA TYR A 88 -11.96 8.01 13.95
C TYR A 88 -11.91 7.65 15.44
N LYS A 89 -12.56 8.45 16.29
CA LYS A 89 -12.61 8.23 17.74
C LYS A 89 -13.26 6.90 18.08
N GLU A 90 -14.42 6.64 17.51
CA GLU A 90 -15.22 5.42 17.74
C GLU A 90 -14.51 4.17 17.18
N LYS A 91 -13.69 4.37 16.14
CA LYS A 91 -12.88 3.31 15.52
C LYS A 91 -11.52 3.09 16.22
N GLY A 92 -11.18 3.90 17.23
CA GLY A 92 -9.92 3.81 17.97
C GLY A 92 -8.69 4.13 17.11
N ILE A 93 -8.83 5.08 16.18
CA ILE A 93 -7.77 5.53 15.26
C ILE A 93 -7.28 6.89 15.70
N ARG A 94 -5.97 7.08 15.84
CA ARG A 94 -5.36 8.39 16.08
C ARG A 94 -5.05 9.05 14.75
N VAL A 95 -5.58 10.26 14.56
CA VAL A 95 -5.38 11.05 13.33
C VAL A 95 -4.85 12.43 13.69
N VAL A 96 -3.65 12.73 13.21
CA VAL A 96 -3.02 14.04 13.41
C VAL A 96 -3.44 14.96 12.27
N PRO A 97 -3.86 16.20 12.57
CA PRO A 97 -4.16 17.17 11.51
C PRO A 97 -2.90 17.41 10.66
N HIS A 98 -3.01 17.40 9.40
CA HIS A 98 -4.11 17.28 8.46
C HIS A 98 -4.03 15.95 7.66
N ALA A 99 -3.96 14.83 8.37
CA ALA A 99 -4.05 13.54 7.68
C ALA A 99 -5.42 13.38 7.03
N VAL A 100 -5.43 12.82 5.82
CA VAL A 100 -6.63 12.58 5.03
C VAL A 100 -6.74 11.12 4.65
N ALA A 101 -7.89 10.51 4.92
CA ALA A 101 -8.26 9.22 4.34
C ALA A 101 -9.59 9.36 3.59
N ARG A 102 -9.70 8.76 2.41
CA ARG A 102 -10.94 8.69 1.63
C ARG A 102 -11.86 7.61 2.16
N HIS A 103 -13.17 7.84 2.08
CA HIS A 103 -14.17 6.80 2.29
C HIS A 103 -13.90 5.61 1.37
N GLY A 104 -14.10 4.38 1.89
CA GLY A 104 -13.71 3.14 1.19
C GLY A 104 -12.26 2.69 1.46
N ALA A 105 -11.49 3.45 2.24
CA ALA A 105 -10.24 2.97 2.83
C ALA A 105 -10.53 2.36 4.20
N TYR A 106 -10.12 1.11 4.44
CA TYR A 106 -10.17 0.52 5.78
C TYR A 106 -8.95 0.94 6.59
N ILE A 107 -9.17 1.38 7.81
CA ILE A 107 -8.13 1.70 8.77
C ILE A 107 -8.53 1.06 10.09
N SER A 108 -7.70 0.14 10.59
CA SER A 108 -7.98 -0.62 11.80
C SER A 108 -7.70 0.17 13.07
N LYS A 109 -8.24 -0.31 14.19
CA LYS A 109 -7.98 0.26 15.52
C LYS A 109 -6.48 0.27 15.84
N GLY A 110 -6.06 1.22 16.66
CA GLY A 110 -4.66 1.37 17.06
C GLY A 110 -3.73 1.93 15.97
N THR A 111 -4.25 2.16 14.75
CA THR A 111 -3.50 2.83 13.69
C THR A 111 -3.26 4.30 14.03
N ILE A 112 -2.09 4.80 13.69
CA ILE A 112 -1.73 6.22 13.81
C ILE A 112 -1.51 6.78 12.40
N LEU A 113 -2.30 7.78 12.03
CA LEU A 113 -2.08 8.59 10.85
C LEU A 113 -1.44 9.92 11.27
N MET A 114 -0.16 10.09 11.00
CA MET A 114 0.47 11.42 11.00
C MET A 114 -0.06 12.19 9.77
N PRO A 115 0.29 13.48 9.55
CA PRO A 115 -0.11 14.19 8.35
C PRO A 115 0.24 13.40 7.08
N SER A 116 -0.70 12.63 6.57
CA SER A 116 -0.50 11.58 5.56
C SER A 116 -1.77 11.40 4.72
N TYR A 117 -1.70 10.56 3.69
CA TYR A 117 -2.82 10.32 2.81
C TYR A 117 -3.09 8.82 2.62
N VAL A 118 -4.36 8.40 2.76
CA VAL A 118 -4.80 7.02 2.50
C VAL A 118 -5.94 7.04 1.48
N ASN A 119 -5.74 6.38 0.34
CA ASN A 119 -6.69 6.41 -0.76
C ASN A 119 -7.73 5.28 -0.67
N ILE A 120 -8.83 5.44 -1.43
CA ILE A 120 -9.94 4.48 -1.54
C ILE A 120 -9.44 3.07 -1.89
N GLY A 121 -10.07 2.06 -1.32
CA GLY A 121 -9.73 0.65 -1.53
C GLY A 121 -8.50 0.17 -0.75
N ALA A 122 -7.72 1.08 -0.15
CA ALA A 122 -6.60 0.72 0.71
C ALA A 122 -7.08 0.00 1.97
N TYR A 123 -6.25 -0.91 2.46
CA TYR A 123 -6.44 -1.61 3.73
C TYR A 123 -5.22 -1.38 4.61
N VAL A 124 -5.40 -0.79 5.78
CA VAL A 124 -4.35 -0.53 6.77
C VAL A 124 -4.72 -1.23 8.06
N ASP A 125 -3.93 -2.23 8.43
CA ASP A 125 -4.25 -3.11 9.56
C ASP A 125 -3.76 -2.56 10.91
N GLU A 126 -4.11 -3.27 11.97
CA GLU A 126 -4.00 -2.91 13.38
C GLU A 126 -2.57 -2.50 13.79
N GLY A 127 -2.46 -1.44 14.58
CA GLY A 127 -1.19 -0.99 15.15
C GLY A 127 -0.19 -0.38 14.15
N THR A 128 -0.58 -0.19 12.91
CA THR A 128 0.26 0.39 11.86
C THR A 128 0.40 1.91 12.04
N MET A 129 1.59 2.42 11.74
CA MET A 129 1.85 3.87 11.65
C MET A 129 2.05 4.28 10.19
N VAL A 130 1.27 5.25 9.75
CA VAL A 130 1.46 5.98 8.48
C VAL A 130 2.02 7.34 8.86
N ASP A 131 3.34 7.50 8.73
CA ASP A 131 4.07 8.66 9.24
C ASP A 131 3.94 9.88 8.31
N THR A 132 4.57 10.98 8.69
CA THR A 132 4.44 12.31 8.09
C THR A 132 4.77 12.28 6.59
N TRP A 133 3.84 12.76 5.78
CA TRP A 133 3.90 12.80 4.31
C TRP A 133 4.00 11.43 3.63
N ALA A 134 3.76 10.35 4.36
CA ALA A 134 3.58 9.05 3.72
C ALA A 134 2.23 8.96 3.00
N THR A 135 2.19 8.18 1.92
CA THR A 135 0.98 7.92 1.15
C THR A 135 0.72 6.43 1.04
N VAL A 136 -0.55 6.03 1.20
CA VAL A 136 -1.04 4.69 0.91
C VAL A 136 -1.98 4.81 -0.29
N GLY A 137 -1.52 4.35 -1.44
CA GLY A 137 -2.22 4.45 -2.71
C GLY A 137 -3.46 3.57 -2.79
N SER A 138 -4.27 3.78 -3.83
CA SER A 138 -5.53 3.04 -4.03
C SER A 138 -5.29 1.53 -4.01
N CYS A 139 -6.11 0.84 -3.26
CA CYS A 139 -6.11 -0.63 -3.18
C CYS A 139 -4.89 -1.27 -2.50
N ALA A 140 -3.89 -0.51 -2.08
CA ALA A 140 -2.72 -1.04 -1.36
C ALA A 140 -3.13 -1.77 -0.08
N GLN A 141 -2.42 -2.85 0.25
CA GLN A 141 -2.69 -3.69 1.41
C GLN A 141 -1.53 -3.59 2.39
N ILE A 142 -1.77 -3.02 3.55
CA ILE A 142 -0.79 -2.83 4.61
C ILE A 142 -1.18 -3.70 5.80
N GLY A 143 -0.28 -4.57 6.22
CA GLY A 143 -0.45 -5.51 7.32
C GLY A 143 -0.40 -4.87 8.70
N LYS A 144 -0.38 -5.70 9.74
CA LYS A 144 -0.35 -5.29 11.15
C LYS A 144 1.03 -4.80 11.56
N GLY A 145 1.05 -3.82 12.45
CA GLY A 145 2.29 -3.36 13.06
C GLY A 145 3.34 -2.82 12.07
N VAL A 146 2.91 -2.43 10.88
CA VAL A 146 3.78 -1.86 9.85
C VAL A 146 4.14 -0.42 10.22
N HIS A 147 5.37 -0.03 9.95
CA HIS A 147 5.81 1.35 10.04
C HIS A 147 6.15 1.88 8.64
N LEU A 148 5.34 2.80 8.13
CA LEU A 148 5.65 3.58 6.94
C LEU A 148 6.26 4.91 7.38
N SER A 149 7.58 5.04 7.28
CA SER A 149 8.30 6.23 7.75
C SER A 149 8.01 7.48 6.89
N GLY A 150 8.53 8.62 7.31
CA GLY A 150 8.25 9.90 6.66
C GLY A 150 8.51 9.91 5.16
N GLY A 151 7.52 10.36 4.40
CA GLY A 151 7.59 10.48 2.95
C GLY A 151 7.60 9.18 2.17
N VAL A 152 7.26 8.05 2.79
CA VAL A 152 7.09 6.77 2.08
C VAL A 152 5.95 6.86 1.06
N GLY A 153 6.21 6.40 -0.16
CA GLY A 153 5.22 6.30 -1.23
C GLY A 153 4.82 4.85 -1.51
N ILE A 154 3.67 4.42 -1.02
CA ILE A 154 3.05 3.16 -1.43
C ILE A 154 2.11 3.46 -2.59
N GLY A 155 2.44 2.93 -3.78
CA GLY A 155 1.70 3.20 -5.00
C GLY A 155 0.31 2.58 -5.01
N GLY A 156 -0.59 3.26 -5.68
CA GLY A 156 -1.91 2.74 -5.99
C GLY A 156 -1.89 1.93 -7.28
N VAL A 157 -2.53 0.77 -7.28
CA VAL A 157 -2.72 -0.06 -8.48
C VAL A 157 -4.21 -0.26 -8.71
N LEU A 158 -4.85 0.77 -9.25
CA LEU A 158 -6.26 0.70 -9.61
C LEU A 158 -6.44 0.15 -11.02
N GLU A 159 -5.61 0.60 -11.93
CA GLU A 159 -5.54 0.13 -13.32
C GLU A 159 -4.08 -0.25 -13.67
N PRO A 160 -3.85 -1.34 -14.43
CA PRO A 160 -4.85 -2.28 -14.94
C PRO A 160 -5.43 -3.18 -13.84
N LEU A 161 -6.69 -3.63 -14.02
CA LEU A 161 -7.44 -4.36 -12.98
C LEU A 161 -6.80 -5.65 -12.53
N GLN A 162 -6.20 -6.41 -13.46
CA GLN A 162 -5.54 -7.69 -13.21
C GLN A 162 -4.23 -7.54 -12.43
N ALA A 163 -3.64 -6.35 -12.38
CA ALA A 163 -2.41 -6.12 -11.63
C ALA A 163 -2.67 -6.26 -10.12
N ALA A 164 -1.82 -6.99 -9.43
CA ALA A 164 -1.87 -7.08 -7.98
C ALA A 164 -1.67 -5.69 -7.34
N PRO A 165 -2.36 -5.36 -6.24
CA PRO A 165 -2.03 -4.16 -5.47
C PRO A 165 -0.66 -4.31 -4.82
N VAL A 166 -0.08 -3.21 -4.39
CA VAL A 166 1.10 -3.25 -3.51
C VAL A 166 0.70 -3.89 -2.18
N ILE A 167 1.51 -4.84 -1.72
CA ILE A 167 1.28 -5.58 -0.49
C ILE A 167 2.49 -5.42 0.42
N ILE A 168 2.26 -4.86 1.59
CA ILE A 168 3.22 -4.76 2.68
C ILE A 168 2.69 -5.63 3.81
N GLU A 169 3.37 -6.73 4.12
CA GLU A 169 2.91 -7.68 5.12
C GLU A 169 3.20 -7.23 6.56
N ASP A 170 2.84 -8.08 7.54
CA ASP A 170 2.89 -7.74 8.95
C ASP A 170 4.31 -7.41 9.44
N ASN A 171 4.40 -6.45 10.37
CA ASN A 171 5.62 -6.04 11.06
C ASN A 171 6.77 -5.58 10.15
N VAL A 172 6.45 -5.22 8.90
CA VAL A 172 7.42 -4.64 7.98
C VAL A 172 7.76 -3.21 8.42
N PHE A 173 9.02 -2.86 8.30
CA PHE A 173 9.48 -1.48 8.45
C PHE A 173 9.93 -0.93 7.10
N ILE A 174 9.35 0.19 6.70
CA ILE A 174 9.71 0.92 5.47
C ILE A 174 10.38 2.24 5.86
N GLY A 175 11.66 2.37 5.57
CA GLY A 175 12.46 3.56 5.84
C GLY A 175 11.99 4.80 5.07
N SER A 176 12.40 5.97 5.53
CA SER A 176 11.97 7.26 4.97
C SER A 176 12.25 7.36 3.47
N ARG A 177 11.31 7.97 2.74
CA ARG A 177 11.42 8.19 1.29
C ARG A 177 11.50 6.93 0.43
N CYS A 178 11.22 5.75 0.99
CA CYS A 178 11.07 4.55 0.16
C CYS A 178 9.84 4.64 -0.74
N ILE A 179 9.94 4.00 -1.91
CA ILE A 179 8.85 3.88 -2.88
C ILE A 179 8.61 2.39 -3.13
N ALA A 180 7.37 1.93 -3.02
CA ALA A 180 6.94 0.60 -3.42
C ALA A 180 5.69 0.73 -4.30
N VAL A 181 5.81 0.35 -5.58
CA VAL A 181 4.79 0.56 -6.61
C VAL A 181 4.60 -0.67 -7.48
N GLU A 182 3.62 -0.64 -8.40
CA GLU A 182 3.39 -1.65 -9.43
C GLU A 182 3.10 -3.07 -8.88
N GLY A 183 2.49 -3.18 -7.70
CA GLY A 183 2.12 -4.48 -7.13
C GLY A 183 3.27 -5.25 -6.47
N VAL A 184 4.36 -4.58 -6.14
CA VAL A 184 5.45 -5.17 -5.34
C VAL A 184 4.91 -5.69 -4.01
N ARG A 185 5.43 -6.86 -3.60
CA ARG A 185 5.18 -7.46 -2.30
C ARG A 185 6.42 -7.38 -1.41
N VAL A 186 6.23 -6.84 -0.19
CA VAL A 186 7.25 -6.86 0.87
C VAL A 186 6.73 -7.78 1.96
N GLU A 187 7.42 -8.90 2.15
CA GLU A 187 6.95 -9.96 3.06
C GLU A 187 7.26 -9.63 4.52
N THR A 188 6.57 -10.38 5.39
CA THR A 188 6.55 -10.22 6.86
C THR A 188 7.93 -9.90 7.45
N GLU A 189 7.95 -8.90 8.32
CA GLU A 189 9.12 -8.50 9.11
C GLU A 189 10.33 -8.01 8.30
N ALA A 190 10.19 -7.81 6.99
CA ALA A 190 11.26 -7.21 6.19
C ALA A 190 11.52 -5.75 6.62
N VAL A 191 12.74 -5.29 6.40
CA VAL A 191 13.22 -3.95 6.72
C VAL A 191 13.78 -3.32 5.45
N LEU A 192 13.20 -2.20 5.02
CA LEU A 192 13.76 -1.38 3.95
C LEU A 192 14.47 -0.16 4.55
N GLY A 193 15.74 0.00 4.26
CA GLY A 193 16.49 1.23 4.56
C GLY A 193 15.94 2.42 3.77
N ALA A 194 16.27 3.62 4.19
CA ALA A 194 15.79 4.83 3.52
C ALA A 194 16.13 4.87 2.02
N ASN A 195 15.25 5.48 1.22
CA ASN A 195 15.44 5.66 -0.24
C ASN A 195 15.47 4.36 -1.07
N VAL A 196 15.02 3.22 -0.57
CA VAL A 196 14.81 2.02 -1.39
C VAL A 196 13.63 2.26 -2.34
N VAL A 197 13.83 2.05 -3.64
CA VAL A 197 12.79 2.16 -4.67
C VAL A 197 12.54 0.80 -5.30
N LEU A 198 11.30 0.32 -5.18
CA LEU A 198 10.84 -0.96 -5.69
C LEU A 198 9.71 -0.77 -6.70
N THR A 199 9.95 -1.24 -7.91
CA THR A 199 8.96 -1.46 -8.97
C THR A 199 8.96 -2.94 -9.34
N MET A 200 8.02 -3.39 -10.16
CA MET A 200 8.04 -4.79 -10.66
C MET A 200 9.29 -5.10 -11.49
N SER A 201 9.96 -4.10 -12.02
CA SER A 201 11.18 -4.26 -12.82
C SER A 201 12.48 -4.05 -12.04
N THR A 202 12.43 -3.42 -10.86
CA THR A 202 13.62 -3.18 -10.02
C THR A 202 14.28 -4.51 -9.68
N LYS A 203 15.58 -4.63 -9.95
CA LYS A 203 16.38 -5.76 -9.50
C LYS A 203 16.52 -5.70 -7.98
N ILE A 204 16.23 -6.82 -7.33
CA ILE A 204 16.49 -7.06 -5.92
C ILE A 204 17.56 -8.13 -5.87
N ILE A 205 18.73 -7.80 -5.35
CA ILE A 205 19.90 -8.69 -5.40
C ILE A 205 20.25 -9.08 -3.96
N ASP A 206 20.16 -10.37 -3.67
CA ASP A 206 20.65 -10.91 -2.40
C ASP A 206 22.16 -11.14 -2.49
N VAL A 207 22.91 -10.39 -1.70
CA VAL A 207 24.37 -10.43 -1.64
C VAL A 207 24.91 -11.07 -0.35
N THR A 208 24.06 -11.83 0.34
CA THR A 208 24.44 -12.47 1.62
C THR A 208 25.20 -13.79 1.47
N GLY A 209 25.17 -14.40 0.30
CA GLY A 209 25.88 -15.62 -0.04
C GLY A 209 27.13 -15.38 -0.90
N ASP A 210 27.81 -16.46 -1.29
CA ASP A 210 29.00 -16.40 -2.14
C ASP A 210 28.70 -15.93 -3.56
N GLU A 211 27.48 -16.17 -4.04
CA GLU A 211 27.00 -15.75 -5.35
C GLU A 211 25.73 -14.91 -5.23
N PRO A 212 25.58 -13.85 -6.05
CA PRO A 212 24.40 -12.99 -6.01
C PRO A 212 23.15 -13.73 -6.52
N ILE A 213 22.02 -13.57 -5.81
CA ILE A 213 20.72 -14.09 -6.26
C ILE A 213 19.84 -12.92 -6.67
N GLU A 214 19.49 -12.85 -7.95
CA GLU A 214 18.59 -11.81 -8.47
C GLU A 214 17.12 -12.24 -8.39
N MET A 215 16.27 -11.30 -7.94
CA MET A 215 14.81 -11.45 -7.94
C MET A 215 14.14 -10.12 -8.29
N LYS A 216 12.81 -10.14 -8.49
CA LYS A 216 12.00 -8.94 -8.78
C LYS A 216 10.62 -9.05 -8.15
N GLY A 217 9.97 -7.90 -7.92
CA GLY A 217 8.57 -7.80 -7.51
C GLY A 217 8.29 -8.28 -6.09
N ARG A 218 9.24 -8.92 -5.41
CA ARG A 218 9.06 -9.48 -4.08
C ARG A 218 10.32 -9.34 -3.22
N VAL A 219 10.16 -8.78 -2.03
CA VAL A 219 11.18 -8.80 -0.98
C VAL A 219 10.85 -9.93 -0.01
N PRO A 220 11.73 -10.93 0.16
CA PRO A 220 11.49 -12.05 1.06
C PRO A 220 11.38 -11.63 2.53
N ALA A 221 10.66 -12.43 3.32
CA ALA A 221 10.47 -12.20 4.74
C ALA A 221 11.79 -11.99 5.50
N ARG A 222 11.76 -11.08 6.48
CA ARG A 222 12.88 -10.72 7.38
C ARG A 222 14.13 -10.19 6.67
N SER A 223 14.07 -9.88 5.37
CA SER A 223 15.21 -9.32 4.64
C SER A 223 15.50 -7.89 5.09
N VAL A 224 16.79 -7.56 5.26
CA VAL A 224 17.27 -6.19 5.43
C VAL A 224 17.77 -5.69 4.09
N VAL A 225 17.14 -4.63 3.59
CA VAL A 225 17.30 -4.13 2.21
C VAL A 225 17.80 -2.70 2.23
N ILE A 226 18.76 -2.39 1.38
CA ILE A 226 19.30 -1.04 1.19
C ILE A 226 19.26 -0.63 -0.29
N PRO A 227 19.35 0.66 -0.61
CA PRO A 227 19.59 1.10 -1.98
C PRO A 227 20.95 0.61 -2.46
N GLY A 228 21.02 0.22 -3.73
CA GLY A 228 22.26 -0.17 -4.38
C GLY A 228 22.27 0.20 -5.85
N SER A 229 23.33 -0.17 -6.54
CA SER A 229 23.44 -0.03 -7.99
C SER A 229 24.19 -1.22 -8.60
N TYR A 230 23.97 -1.44 -9.89
CA TYR A 230 24.74 -2.41 -10.68
C TYR A 230 25.15 -1.79 -12.01
N THR A 231 26.28 -2.23 -12.54
CA THR A 231 26.77 -1.78 -13.85
C THR A 231 25.91 -2.36 -14.97
N LYS A 232 25.45 -1.51 -15.89
CA LYS A 232 24.75 -1.93 -17.09
C LYS A 232 25.36 -1.27 -18.32
N LYS A 233 25.59 -2.07 -19.34
CA LYS A 233 26.10 -1.60 -20.63
C LYS A 233 24.95 -1.16 -21.52
N PHE A 234 25.08 0.03 -22.08
CA PHE A 234 24.20 0.65 -23.07
C PHE A 234 25.00 0.98 -24.34
N ALA A 235 24.33 1.41 -25.40
CA ALA A 235 24.99 1.82 -26.63
C ALA A 235 26.00 2.99 -26.43
N ALA A 236 25.67 3.88 -25.49
CA ALA A 236 26.50 5.06 -25.18
C ALA A 236 27.57 4.83 -24.09
N GLY A 237 27.73 3.57 -23.59
CA GLY A 237 28.73 3.26 -22.56
C GLY A 237 28.16 2.46 -21.39
N GLU A 238 28.93 2.37 -20.31
CA GLU A 238 28.55 1.69 -19.08
C GLU A 238 28.09 2.71 -18.03
N TYR A 239 26.96 2.40 -17.39
CA TYR A 239 26.35 3.27 -16.39
C TYR A 239 25.89 2.47 -15.18
N GLN A 240 25.84 3.13 -14.01
CA GLN A 240 25.28 2.55 -12.79
C GLN A 240 23.76 2.70 -12.83
N VAL A 241 23.05 1.57 -12.69
CA VAL A 241 21.57 1.52 -12.64
C VAL A 241 21.15 1.18 -11.23
N PRO A 242 20.15 1.87 -10.66
CA PRO A 242 19.66 1.59 -9.31
C PRO A 242 19.13 0.16 -9.16
N CYS A 243 19.36 -0.43 -8.00
CA CYS A 243 18.77 -1.70 -7.56
C CYS A 243 18.52 -1.66 -6.04
N ALA A 244 17.94 -2.72 -5.50
CA ALA A 244 17.84 -2.95 -4.07
C ALA A 244 18.77 -4.10 -3.70
N LEU A 245 19.53 -3.98 -2.60
CA LEU A 245 20.43 -5.03 -2.13
C LEU A 245 19.87 -5.62 -0.83
N ILE A 246 19.70 -6.94 -0.78
CA ILE A 246 19.47 -7.66 0.48
C ILE A 246 20.84 -7.94 1.08
N ILE A 247 21.11 -7.36 2.26
CA ILE A 247 22.41 -7.42 2.95
C ILE A 247 22.41 -8.31 4.19
N GLY A 248 21.25 -8.89 4.52
CA GLY A 248 21.11 -9.76 5.70
C GLY A 248 19.67 -10.04 6.04
N LYS A 249 19.49 -10.65 7.20
CA LYS A 249 18.18 -10.94 7.78
C LYS A 249 18.00 -10.20 9.11
N ARG A 250 16.77 -9.73 9.37
CA ARG A 250 16.38 -9.18 10.66
C ARG A 250 16.59 -10.23 11.75
N LYS A 251 17.36 -9.89 12.79
CA LYS A 251 17.67 -10.80 13.90
C LYS A 251 16.59 -10.73 14.98
N GLU A 252 16.37 -11.81 15.72
CA GLU A 252 15.43 -11.84 16.86
C GLU A 252 15.76 -10.81 17.94
N SER A 253 17.04 -10.49 18.12
CA SER A 253 17.48 -9.41 19.02
C SER A 253 16.97 -8.04 18.59
N THR A 254 16.76 -7.85 17.30
CA THR A 254 16.23 -6.61 16.71
C THR A 254 14.72 -6.52 16.87
N ASP A 255 14.01 -7.65 16.95
CA ASP A 255 12.55 -7.70 17.13
C ASP A 255 12.11 -7.08 18.46
N LYS A 256 12.97 -7.18 19.49
CA LYS A 256 12.74 -6.60 20.82
C LYS A 256 13.15 -5.12 20.93
N LYS A 257 13.89 -4.62 19.95
CA LYS A 257 14.36 -3.23 19.88
C LYS A 257 13.58 -2.51 18.78
N THR A 258 12.72 -1.63 19.16
CA THR A 258 11.83 -0.85 18.28
C THR A 258 12.56 0.11 17.30
N SER A 259 13.83 -0.11 17.01
CA SER A 259 14.61 0.81 16.18
C SER A 259 15.19 0.10 14.95
N LEU A 260 14.66 0.46 13.77
CA LEU A 260 15.23 0.16 12.46
C LEU A 260 16.74 0.43 12.39
N ASN A 261 17.17 1.53 12.99
CA ASN A 261 18.57 1.94 13.02
C ASN A 261 19.50 0.84 13.57
N ASN A 262 18.99 0.00 14.48
CA ASN A 262 19.79 -1.11 14.99
C ASN A 262 19.99 -2.22 13.96
N ALA A 263 18.96 -2.54 13.15
CA ALA A 263 19.09 -3.55 12.11
C ALA A 263 20.08 -3.11 11.01
N LEU A 264 20.09 -1.83 10.67
CA LEU A 264 21.05 -1.27 9.70
C LEU A 264 22.46 -1.22 10.29
N ARG A 265 22.63 -0.75 11.53
CA ARG A 265 23.92 -0.70 12.23
C ARG A 265 24.54 -2.07 12.45
N GLU A 266 23.74 -3.11 12.72
CA GLU A 266 24.22 -4.49 12.85
C GLU A 266 24.77 -5.07 11.54
N ASN A 267 24.52 -4.41 10.41
CA ASN A 267 25.07 -4.74 9.09
C ASN A 267 26.02 -3.64 8.56
N ASP A 268 26.61 -2.83 9.46
CA ASP A 268 27.56 -1.77 9.15
C ASP A 268 27.06 -0.72 8.15
N VAL A 269 25.75 -0.51 8.09
CA VAL A 269 25.14 0.54 7.25
C VAL A 269 25.00 1.82 8.06
N ALA A 270 25.50 2.93 7.51
CA ALA A 270 25.32 4.26 8.08
C ALA A 270 23.82 4.64 8.09
N VAL A 271 23.35 5.23 9.20
CA VAL A 271 21.94 5.58 9.43
C VAL A 271 21.81 7.09 9.57
#